data_979e5a13c7a497a87bff1c1b4436f1e3
#
_entry.id   979e5a13c7a497a87bff1c1b4436f1e3
#
_cell.length_a   1.000
_cell.length_b   1.000
_cell.length_c   1.000
_cell.angle_alpha   90.00
_cell.angle_beta   90.00
_cell.angle_gamma   90.00
#
_symmetry.space_group_name_H-M   'P 1'
#
loop_
_entity.id
_entity.type
_entity.pdbx_description
1 polymer ?
#
loop_
_entity_poly.entity_id
_entity_poly.type
_entity_poly.pdbx_seq_one_letter_code
_entity_poly.pdbx_strand_id
1 'polypeptide(L)'
;MLRTRIFLQCAFITVLWASTACGSPAVCTNCDSSKINSGEKIIPGIITGADQIPLYINYLKGKNIGMVVNQTSVIGKNLKSSVDSLLHAGITIKKVFGPEHGFRGNASNGASVSDDVDAKTGLPVISLYGNKHYKPTSEDLKGLDLMIFDVQDVGVRFYTYISTLHYVMEACAENNIELLILDRPNPNGYLIDGPILDTANVPRAFVAMHPIPISHGMTIGEYAQMINGEGWLKDGLKCKLKIIKVANYKHSLPYKLPVNPSPNLNTDQSIILYPSVCLFEGTTLSLGRGTFFPFLEVGHPLLKGKYTFSFTPLSIKGMSEDPPQKDKECFGVDLKGQSTDMIRKKGRLDLSLLMELYKAFPDKAHFFNAYFTKLAGTPELRKQIEAGKTEAEIRKSWEHGLNKFKTVRRKYLLYE
;
A
#
# COMPACT_ATOMS: atom_id res chain seq x y z
N MET A 1 -66.29 -4.10 13.63
CA MET A 1 -67.18 -4.52 12.54
C MET A 1 -66.43 -4.53 11.20
N LEU A 2 -66.56 -5.55 10.53
CA LEU A 2 -66.31 -6.10 9.17
C LEU A 2 -64.85 -6.42 8.81
N ARG A 3 -64.67 -7.74 8.80
CA ARG A 3 -63.58 -8.47 8.08
C ARG A 3 -63.90 -8.51 6.59
N THR A 4 -62.90 -8.35 5.74
CA THR A 4 -62.98 -8.84 4.36
C THR A 4 -61.66 -9.60 4.03
N ARG A 5 -61.86 -10.92 3.81
CA ARG A 5 -60.81 -11.86 3.30
C ARG A 5 -60.81 -11.75 1.78
N ILE A 6 -59.64 -11.73 1.15
CA ILE A 6 -59.46 -11.96 -0.27
C ILE A 6 -58.65 -13.23 -0.45
N PHE A 7 -59.22 -14.17 -1.22
CA PHE A 7 -58.70 -15.50 -1.60
C PHE A 7 -57.58 -15.38 -2.65
N LEU A 8 -56.51 -16.15 -2.44
CA LEU A 8 -55.48 -16.41 -3.43
C LEU A 8 -55.83 -17.70 -4.20
N GLN A 9 -56.00 -17.58 -5.50
CA GLN A 9 -56.13 -18.74 -6.41
C GLN A 9 -54.74 -19.18 -6.87
N CYS A 10 -54.38 -20.44 -6.57
CA CYS A 10 -53.24 -21.13 -7.16
C CYS A 10 -53.66 -21.70 -8.52
N ALA A 11 -52.94 -21.34 -9.59
CA ALA A 11 -53.01 -21.97 -10.87
C ALA A 11 -51.89 -23.02 -10.98
N PHE A 12 -52.28 -24.29 -11.10
CA PHE A 12 -51.41 -25.44 -11.43
C PHE A 12 -51.18 -25.46 -12.95
N ILE A 13 -49.92 -25.39 -13.36
CA ILE A 13 -49.52 -25.69 -14.74
C ILE A 13 -48.90 -27.09 -14.77
N THR A 14 -49.60 -28.02 -15.38
CA THR A 14 -49.16 -29.40 -15.74
C THR A 14 -48.26 -29.34 -16.96
N VAL A 15 -47.01 -29.79 -16.83
CA VAL A 15 -46.08 -29.98 -17.97
C VAL A 15 -46.11 -31.44 -18.37
N LEU A 16 -46.54 -31.70 -19.62
CA LEU A 16 -46.49 -33.01 -20.27
C LEU A 16 -45.04 -33.41 -20.57
N TRP A 17 -44.69 -34.62 -20.17
CA TRP A 17 -43.48 -35.32 -20.60
C TRP A 17 -43.72 -35.97 -21.98
N ALA A 18 -42.93 -35.56 -22.97
CA ALA A 18 -42.78 -36.29 -24.24
C ALA A 18 -41.44 -37.03 -24.20
N SER A 19 -41.53 -38.35 -24.16
CA SER A 19 -40.42 -39.28 -24.32
C SER A 19 -40.04 -39.39 -25.80
N THR A 20 -38.80 -39.07 -26.16
CA THR A 20 -38.20 -39.41 -27.46
C THR A 20 -36.96 -40.28 -27.27
N ALA A 21 -36.86 -41.26 -28.13
CA ALA A 21 -36.05 -42.44 -28.08
C ALA A 21 -34.52 -42.22 -28.13
N CYS A 22 -33.83 -43.23 -27.56
CA CYS A 22 -32.39 -43.48 -27.65
C CYS A 22 -31.84 -43.40 -29.09
N GLY A 23 -30.80 -42.54 -29.22
CA GLY A 23 -29.80 -42.63 -30.27
C GLY A 23 -28.44 -42.84 -29.63
N SER A 24 -27.78 -43.97 -29.89
CA SER A 24 -26.43 -44.28 -29.41
C SER A 24 -25.42 -43.26 -29.89
N PRO A 25 -24.46 -42.86 -29.07
CA PRO A 25 -23.38 -42.01 -29.53
C PRO A 25 -22.37 -42.79 -30.35
N ALA A 26 -22.11 -42.31 -31.58
CA ALA A 26 -21.01 -42.79 -32.41
C ALA A 26 -19.67 -42.48 -31.70
N VAL A 27 -18.87 -43.53 -31.51
CA VAL A 27 -17.49 -43.44 -31.04
C VAL A 27 -16.66 -42.73 -32.11
N CYS A 28 -16.27 -41.52 -31.88
CA CYS A 28 -15.32 -40.80 -32.70
C CYS A 28 -13.90 -41.25 -32.35
N THR A 29 -13.43 -42.31 -33.04
CA THR A 29 -12.04 -42.79 -33.01
C THR A 29 -11.21 -41.95 -33.97
N ASN A 30 -10.79 -40.76 -33.59
CA ASN A 30 -9.65 -40.03 -34.14
C ASN A 30 -9.42 -38.76 -33.33
N CYS A 31 -8.98 -38.91 -32.08
CA CYS A 31 -8.27 -37.85 -31.39
C CYS A 31 -6.78 -38.05 -31.69
N ASP A 32 -6.29 -37.28 -32.66
CA ASP A 32 -4.88 -37.15 -32.96
C ASP A 32 -4.16 -36.52 -31.75
N SER A 33 -3.48 -37.38 -30.96
CA SER A 33 -2.75 -37.03 -29.74
C SER A 33 -1.42 -36.32 -30.01
N SER A 34 -1.18 -35.76 -31.21
CA SER A 34 0.09 -35.16 -31.62
C SER A 34 0.13 -33.65 -31.59
N LYS A 35 -0.88 -32.93 -30.98
CA LYS A 35 -0.82 -31.49 -30.77
C LYS A 35 -0.97 -31.08 -29.29
N ILE A 36 -0.19 -31.70 -28.40
CA ILE A 36 0.16 -31.05 -27.14
C ILE A 36 1.34 -30.17 -27.46
N ASN A 37 1.02 -28.96 -27.86
CA ASN A 37 2.01 -27.93 -28.16
C ASN A 37 2.68 -27.48 -26.86
N SER A 38 3.99 -27.79 -26.81
CA SER A 38 5.07 -26.95 -26.27
C SER A 38 4.75 -26.03 -25.10
N GLY A 39 5.03 -26.50 -23.88
CA GLY A 39 5.84 -25.70 -22.97
C GLY A 39 5.40 -24.27 -22.69
N GLU A 40 4.14 -23.97 -22.38
CA GLU A 40 3.88 -22.84 -21.50
C GLU A 40 4.52 -23.17 -20.15
N LYS A 41 5.71 -22.56 -19.91
CA LYS A 41 6.31 -22.56 -18.59
C LYS A 41 5.27 -21.99 -17.64
N ILE A 42 4.67 -22.86 -16.81
CA ILE A 42 3.85 -22.40 -15.67
C ILE A 42 4.79 -21.54 -14.84
N ILE A 43 4.63 -20.21 -14.90
CA ILE A 43 5.37 -19.30 -14.03
C ILE A 43 4.78 -19.52 -12.65
N PRO A 44 5.55 -20.07 -11.68
CA PRO A 44 5.04 -20.26 -10.34
C PRO A 44 4.55 -18.92 -9.80
N GLY A 45 3.38 -18.90 -9.13
CA GLY A 45 2.86 -17.68 -8.52
C GLY A 45 3.86 -17.05 -7.53
N ILE A 46 3.81 -15.75 -7.36
CA ILE A 46 4.61 -15.04 -6.36
C ILE A 46 4.21 -15.55 -4.97
N ILE A 47 5.22 -15.90 -4.14
CA ILE A 47 5.01 -16.41 -2.77
C ILE A 47 5.70 -15.43 -1.82
N THR A 48 4.93 -14.82 -0.91
CA THR A 48 5.48 -13.86 0.07
C THR A 48 6.46 -14.53 1.03
N GLY A 49 7.30 -13.75 1.71
CA GLY A 49 8.15 -14.26 2.78
C GLY A 49 7.32 -14.94 3.88
N ALA A 50 6.18 -14.36 4.22
CA ALA A 50 5.27 -14.89 5.25
C ALA A 50 4.68 -16.26 4.89
N ASP A 51 4.39 -16.51 3.60
CA ASP A 51 3.85 -17.80 3.13
C ASP A 51 4.86 -18.96 3.22
N GLN A 52 6.15 -18.65 3.34
CA GLN A 52 7.22 -19.66 3.35
C GLN A 52 7.56 -20.14 4.76
N ILE A 53 6.55 -20.45 5.56
CA ILE A 53 6.66 -20.88 6.97
C ILE A 53 7.78 -21.91 7.20
N PRO A 54 7.95 -22.97 6.38
CA PRO A 54 9.02 -23.94 6.60
C PRO A 54 10.44 -23.34 6.65
N LEU A 55 10.68 -22.20 6.00
CA LEU A 55 11.99 -21.55 5.96
C LEU A 55 12.37 -20.87 7.28
N TYR A 56 11.39 -20.55 8.14
CA TYR A 56 11.67 -19.78 9.35
C TYR A 56 11.03 -20.34 10.63
N ILE A 57 10.08 -21.26 10.55
CA ILE A 57 9.38 -21.78 11.73
C ILE A 57 10.33 -22.35 12.80
N ASN A 58 11.33 -23.13 12.39
CA ASN A 58 12.30 -23.69 13.31
C ASN A 58 13.21 -22.63 13.97
N TYR A 59 13.44 -21.51 13.28
CA TYR A 59 14.19 -20.39 13.81
C TYR A 59 13.42 -19.62 14.88
N LEU A 60 12.08 -19.66 14.86
CA LEU A 60 11.20 -18.99 15.81
C LEU A 60 11.02 -19.79 17.12
N LYS A 61 11.17 -21.11 17.10
CA LYS A 61 10.91 -21.99 18.25
C LYS A 61 11.77 -21.59 19.45
N GLY A 62 11.16 -21.55 20.63
CA GLY A 62 11.82 -21.24 21.90
C GLY A 62 12.12 -19.75 22.12
N LYS A 63 11.74 -18.87 21.20
CA LYS A 63 11.94 -17.41 21.33
C LYS A 63 10.65 -16.70 21.74
N ASN A 64 10.80 -15.65 22.52
CA ASN A 64 9.74 -14.68 22.80
C ASN A 64 9.70 -13.63 21.69
N ILE A 65 8.62 -13.56 20.94
CA ILE A 65 8.56 -12.80 19.69
C ILE A 65 7.65 -11.59 19.85
N GLY A 66 8.12 -10.44 19.36
CA GLY A 66 7.29 -9.27 19.02
C GLY A 66 7.00 -9.24 17.53
N MET A 67 5.81 -8.83 17.12
CA MET A 67 5.46 -8.75 15.69
C MET A 67 4.93 -7.37 15.32
N VAL A 68 5.55 -6.71 14.33
CA VAL A 68 5.02 -5.51 13.69
C VAL A 68 4.15 -5.96 12.53
N VAL A 69 2.85 -5.76 12.65
CA VAL A 69 1.83 -6.32 11.76
C VAL A 69 0.61 -5.41 11.66
N ASN A 70 -0.14 -5.55 10.56
CA ASN A 70 -1.45 -4.95 10.39
C ASN A 70 -2.39 -5.91 9.63
N GLN A 71 -3.53 -5.43 9.10
CA GLN A 71 -4.49 -6.24 8.34
C GLN A 71 -3.91 -6.91 7.11
N THR A 72 -2.79 -6.41 6.57
CA THR A 72 -2.12 -6.99 5.39
C THR A 72 -1.23 -8.17 5.71
N SER A 73 -0.98 -8.43 7.00
CA SER A 73 -0.10 -9.50 7.50
C SER A 73 -0.83 -10.83 7.44
N VAL A 74 -1.04 -11.35 6.23
CA VAL A 74 -1.82 -12.56 5.97
C VAL A 74 -0.99 -13.63 5.28
N ILE A 75 -1.38 -14.90 5.48
CA ILE A 75 -0.73 -16.12 4.97
C ILE A 75 -1.76 -16.99 4.26
N GLY A 76 -1.34 -17.59 3.16
CA GLY A 76 -2.08 -18.58 2.40
C GLY A 76 -3.29 -18.01 1.64
N LYS A 77 -3.93 -18.89 0.87
CA LYS A 77 -5.09 -18.51 0.04
C LYS A 77 -6.31 -18.05 0.84
N ASN A 78 -6.41 -18.48 2.11
CA ASN A 78 -7.51 -18.11 3.01
C ASN A 78 -7.23 -16.83 3.77
N LEU A 79 -6.16 -16.14 3.48
CA LEU A 79 -5.78 -14.84 4.06
C LEU A 79 -5.84 -14.84 5.60
N LYS A 80 -5.33 -15.90 6.25
CA LYS A 80 -5.26 -15.98 7.70
C LYS A 80 -4.18 -15.01 8.20
N SER A 81 -4.45 -14.32 9.32
CA SER A 81 -3.44 -13.50 9.98
C SER A 81 -2.16 -14.30 10.25
N SER A 82 -1.00 -13.71 9.96
CA SER A 82 0.29 -14.34 10.26
C SER A 82 0.48 -14.55 11.76
N VAL A 83 -0.03 -13.65 12.61
CA VAL A 83 -0.06 -13.82 14.08
C VAL A 83 -0.84 -15.06 14.46
N ASP A 84 -2.10 -15.17 14.01
CA ASP A 84 -2.95 -16.31 14.32
C ASP A 84 -2.35 -17.64 13.83
N SER A 85 -1.71 -17.61 12.65
CA SER A 85 -1.09 -18.79 12.03
C SER A 85 0.13 -19.26 12.81
N LEU A 86 0.98 -18.34 13.27
CA LEU A 86 2.17 -18.67 14.07
C LEU A 86 1.83 -19.11 15.49
N LEU A 87 0.84 -18.50 16.13
CA LEU A 87 0.31 -18.96 17.42
C LEU A 87 -0.22 -20.40 17.32
N HIS A 88 -1.01 -20.69 16.26
CA HIS A 88 -1.51 -22.06 16.02
C HIS A 88 -0.37 -23.06 15.77
N ALA A 89 0.75 -22.62 15.21
CA ALA A 89 1.95 -23.44 15.01
C ALA A 89 2.81 -23.59 16.29
N GLY A 90 2.34 -23.10 17.45
CA GLY A 90 3.02 -23.22 18.74
C GLY A 90 4.16 -22.21 18.94
N ILE A 91 4.19 -21.12 18.18
CA ILE A 91 5.19 -20.06 18.36
C ILE A 91 4.73 -19.09 19.46
N THR A 92 5.67 -18.73 20.35
CA THR A 92 5.41 -17.82 21.45
C THR A 92 5.47 -16.36 21.00
N ILE A 93 4.32 -15.75 20.71
CA ILE A 93 4.21 -14.32 20.45
C ILE A 93 3.83 -13.64 21.77
N LYS A 94 4.61 -12.64 22.19
CA LYS A 94 4.41 -11.90 23.47
C LYS A 94 3.65 -10.59 23.25
N LYS A 95 3.93 -9.89 22.16
CA LYS A 95 3.38 -8.55 21.89
C LYS A 95 3.20 -8.36 20.39
N VAL A 96 2.21 -7.56 20.04
CA VAL A 96 1.96 -7.09 18.67
C VAL A 96 2.15 -5.57 18.64
N PHE A 97 2.80 -5.08 17.58
CA PHE A 97 3.03 -3.67 17.33
C PHE A 97 2.23 -3.25 16.09
N GLY A 98 1.27 -2.36 16.28
CA GLY A 98 0.38 -1.86 15.22
C GLY A 98 0.91 -0.55 14.62
N PRO A 99 1.25 -0.49 13.31
CA PRO A 99 1.54 0.76 12.63
C PRO A 99 0.28 1.58 12.40
N GLU A 100 0.35 2.62 11.56
CA GLU A 100 -0.83 3.36 11.11
C GLU A 100 -1.96 2.41 10.69
N HIS A 101 -3.21 2.75 10.99
CA HIS A 101 -4.43 1.93 10.89
C HIS A 101 -4.56 0.80 11.91
N GLY A 102 -3.54 0.53 12.76
CA GLY A 102 -3.60 -0.46 13.84
C GLY A 102 -3.48 -1.92 13.38
N PHE A 103 -3.44 -2.83 14.34
CA PHE A 103 -3.20 -4.25 14.08
C PHE A 103 -4.28 -4.91 13.18
N ARG A 104 -5.55 -4.62 13.41
CA ARG A 104 -6.66 -5.22 12.63
C ARG A 104 -7.17 -4.30 11.51
N GLY A 105 -6.54 -3.12 11.30
CA GLY A 105 -6.88 -2.22 10.20
C GLY A 105 -8.18 -1.42 10.38
N ASN A 106 -8.63 -1.23 11.61
CA ASN A 106 -9.93 -0.62 11.91
C ASN A 106 -9.86 0.89 12.14
N ALA A 107 -8.67 1.49 12.21
CA ALA A 107 -8.51 2.92 12.46
C ALA A 107 -8.58 3.73 11.17
N SER A 108 -9.32 4.84 11.20
CA SER A 108 -9.38 5.83 10.13
C SER A 108 -8.00 6.42 9.82
N ASN A 109 -7.83 6.99 8.61
CA ASN A 109 -6.59 7.64 8.22
C ASN A 109 -6.19 8.75 9.20
N GLY A 110 -4.94 8.72 9.67
CA GLY A 110 -4.42 9.70 10.62
C GLY A 110 -4.98 9.62 12.04
N ALA A 111 -5.89 8.67 12.33
CA ALA A 111 -6.43 8.50 13.67
C ALA A 111 -5.37 7.96 14.64
N SER A 112 -5.33 8.50 15.85
CA SER A 112 -4.51 7.95 16.93
C SER A 112 -4.99 6.55 17.30
N VAL A 113 -4.07 5.60 17.33
CA VAL A 113 -4.31 4.23 17.80
C VAL A 113 -3.76 4.14 19.23
N SER A 114 -4.59 3.78 20.20
CA SER A 114 -4.16 3.52 21.58
C SER A 114 -3.61 2.10 21.72
N ASP A 115 -2.79 1.88 22.77
CA ASP A 115 -2.47 0.52 23.21
C ASP A 115 -3.73 -0.20 23.66
N ASP A 116 -3.82 -1.48 23.35
CA ASP A 116 -5.00 -2.30 23.57
C ASP A 116 -4.61 -3.78 23.82
N VAL A 117 -5.58 -4.62 24.01
CA VAL A 117 -5.43 -6.08 24.01
C VAL A 117 -6.27 -6.64 22.86
N ASP A 118 -5.65 -7.41 21.99
CA ASP A 118 -6.37 -8.04 20.89
C ASP A 118 -7.41 -9.03 21.40
N ALA A 119 -8.68 -8.74 21.18
CA ALA A 119 -9.80 -9.52 21.71
C ALA A 119 -9.78 -11.00 21.27
N LYS A 120 -9.16 -11.32 20.14
CA LYS A 120 -9.08 -12.67 19.60
C LYS A 120 -7.97 -13.51 20.21
N THR A 121 -6.83 -12.91 20.46
CA THR A 121 -5.61 -13.64 20.90
C THR A 121 -5.22 -13.36 22.33
N GLY A 122 -5.76 -12.32 22.95
CA GLY A 122 -5.36 -11.84 24.27
C GLY A 122 -3.98 -11.18 24.30
N LEU A 123 -3.35 -10.95 23.15
CA LEU A 123 -2.03 -10.35 23.07
C LEU A 123 -2.07 -8.85 23.32
N PRO A 124 -1.10 -8.29 24.07
CA PRO A 124 -0.91 -6.84 24.13
C PRO A 124 -0.62 -6.26 22.75
N VAL A 125 -1.31 -5.21 22.36
CA VAL A 125 -1.13 -4.43 21.14
C VAL A 125 -0.54 -3.07 21.50
N ILE A 126 0.66 -2.79 21.03
CA ILE A 126 1.36 -1.52 21.22
C ILE A 126 1.22 -0.70 19.95
N SER A 127 0.73 0.52 20.05
CA SER A 127 0.59 1.43 18.92
C SER A 127 1.93 2.08 18.56
N LEU A 128 2.28 2.03 17.28
CA LEU A 128 3.41 2.76 16.69
C LEU A 128 2.95 3.97 15.87
N TYR A 129 1.74 4.49 16.15
CA TYR A 129 1.20 5.66 15.42
C TYR A 129 0.32 6.53 16.31
N GLY A 130 0.46 7.86 16.15
CA GLY A 130 -0.36 8.85 16.84
C GLY A 130 0.34 9.49 18.03
N ASN A 131 -0.39 9.72 19.13
CA ASN A 131 0.01 10.64 20.21
C ASN A 131 1.14 10.14 21.13
N LYS A 132 1.48 8.83 21.11
CA LYS A 132 2.50 8.31 22.03
C LYS A 132 3.89 8.36 21.42
N HIS A 133 4.16 7.54 20.45
CA HIS A 133 5.48 7.44 19.81
C HIS A 133 5.40 6.59 18.53
N TYR A 134 6.30 6.89 17.60
CA TYR A 134 6.47 6.10 16.35
C TYR A 134 7.48 4.95 16.52
N LYS A 135 8.32 5.02 17.55
CA LYS A 135 9.42 4.10 17.82
C LYS A 135 9.11 3.27 19.07
N PRO A 136 9.22 1.93 19.02
CA PRO A 136 9.15 1.10 20.23
C PRO A 136 10.14 1.57 21.29
N THR A 137 9.71 1.65 22.54
CA THR A 137 10.59 1.95 23.68
C THR A 137 11.33 0.69 24.12
N SER A 138 12.40 0.84 24.92
CA SER A 138 13.08 -0.30 25.51
C SER A 138 12.16 -1.13 26.43
N GLU A 139 11.18 -0.51 27.09
CA GLU A 139 10.20 -1.25 27.91
C GLU A 139 9.22 -2.05 27.03
N ASP A 140 8.83 -1.51 25.88
CA ASP A 140 8.01 -2.27 24.91
C ASP A 140 8.73 -3.52 24.41
N LEU A 141 10.06 -3.46 24.27
CA LEU A 141 10.89 -4.54 23.77
C LEU A 141 11.38 -5.52 24.86
N LYS A 142 11.16 -5.20 26.13
CA LYS A 142 11.61 -6.03 27.24
C LYS A 142 11.05 -7.45 27.19
N GLY A 143 11.96 -8.43 27.35
CA GLY A 143 11.63 -9.85 27.32
C GLY A 143 11.38 -10.43 25.94
N LEU A 144 11.68 -9.68 24.87
CA LEU A 144 11.67 -10.18 23.50
C LEU A 144 13.07 -10.64 23.07
N ASP A 145 13.12 -11.78 22.39
CA ASP A 145 14.34 -12.35 21.80
C ASP A 145 14.47 -12.00 20.31
N LEU A 146 13.33 -11.72 19.66
CA LEU A 146 13.24 -11.48 18.22
C LEU A 146 12.05 -10.55 17.90
N MET A 147 12.26 -9.64 16.95
CA MET A 147 11.18 -8.90 16.31
C MET A 147 10.92 -9.45 14.91
N ILE A 148 9.65 -9.53 14.53
CA ILE A 148 9.24 -9.83 13.14
C ILE A 148 8.57 -8.58 12.56
N PHE A 149 8.93 -8.22 11.32
CA PHE A 149 8.24 -7.19 10.54
C PHE A 149 7.52 -7.86 9.37
N ASP A 150 6.21 -7.79 9.36
CA ASP A 150 5.34 -8.39 8.35
C ASP A 150 4.24 -7.41 7.96
N VAL A 151 4.56 -6.40 7.16
CA VAL A 151 3.63 -5.35 6.71
C VAL A 151 3.80 -5.12 5.21
N GLN A 152 2.68 -4.99 4.48
CA GLN A 152 2.66 -4.68 3.06
C GLN A 152 2.86 -3.18 2.82
N ASP A 153 3.95 -2.81 2.14
CA ASP A 153 4.20 -1.47 1.65
C ASP A 153 3.75 -1.30 0.20
N VAL A 154 3.68 -0.05 -0.30
CA VAL A 154 3.28 0.26 -1.68
C VAL A 154 4.37 0.96 -2.49
N GLY A 155 5.60 1.06 -1.96
CA GLY A 155 6.77 1.51 -2.70
C GLY A 155 6.89 3.02 -2.90
N VAL A 156 6.30 3.82 -2.00
CA VAL A 156 6.23 5.28 -2.11
C VAL A 156 6.73 5.95 -0.85
N ARG A 157 7.61 6.97 -0.98
CA ARG A 157 8.29 7.62 0.16
C ARG A 157 7.36 8.12 1.25
N PHE A 158 6.22 8.68 0.89
CA PHE A 158 5.26 9.24 1.84
C PHE A 158 4.25 8.20 2.38
N TYR A 159 4.34 6.93 1.95
CA TYR A 159 3.61 5.83 2.57
C TYR A 159 4.39 5.36 3.80
N THR A 160 3.79 5.48 4.98
CA THR A 160 4.50 5.59 6.27
C THR A 160 5.18 4.33 6.78
N TYR A 161 4.93 3.16 6.18
CA TYR A 161 5.48 1.89 6.69
C TYR A 161 7.00 1.76 6.58
N ILE A 162 7.63 2.43 5.60
CA ILE A 162 9.10 2.52 5.56
C ILE A 162 9.67 3.34 6.72
N SER A 163 8.91 4.30 7.25
CA SER A 163 9.29 5.09 8.43
C SER A 163 9.05 4.29 9.72
N THR A 164 7.97 3.52 9.80
CA THR A 164 7.76 2.55 10.87
C THR A 164 8.91 1.52 10.90
N LEU A 165 9.31 0.98 9.74
CA LEU A 165 10.45 0.09 9.63
C LEU A 165 11.73 0.72 10.18
N HIS A 166 12.03 1.98 9.82
CA HIS A 166 13.20 2.70 10.32
C HIS A 166 13.22 2.74 11.85
N TYR A 167 12.13 3.15 12.48
CA TYR A 167 12.05 3.25 13.94
C TYR A 167 12.09 1.90 14.64
N VAL A 168 11.50 0.86 14.05
CA VAL A 168 11.60 -0.51 14.56
C VAL A 168 13.05 -1.03 14.46
N MET A 169 13.73 -0.80 13.33
CA MET A 169 15.15 -1.17 13.17
C MET A 169 16.03 -0.45 14.18
N GLU A 170 15.79 0.84 14.41
CA GLU A 170 16.54 1.63 15.37
C GLU A 170 16.33 1.11 16.80
N ALA A 171 15.08 0.88 17.22
CA ALA A 171 14.75 0.30 18.51
C ALA A 171 15.38 -1.09 18.72
N CYS A 172 15.32 -1.95 17.70
CA CYS A 172 15.96 -3.27 17.72
C CYS A 172 17.48 -3.17 17.88
N ALA A 173 18.13 -2.25 17.15
CA ALA A 173 19.57 -2.02 17.23
C ALA A 173 20.01 -1.53 18.62
N GLU A 174 19.27 -0.57 19.19
CA GLU A 174 19.53 -0.02 20.54
C GLU A 174 19.39 -1.08 21.65
N ASN A 175 18.51 -2.06 21.47
CA ASN A 175 18.23 -3.12 22.45
C ASN A 175 18.87 -4.47 22.10
N ASN A 176 19.75 -4.52 21.07
CA ASN A 176 20.43 -5.74 20.60
C ASN A 176 19.47 -6.89 20.26
N ILE A 177 18.29 -6.59 19.74
CA ILE A 177 17.29 -7.54 19.28
C ILE A 177 17.43 -7.70 17.76
N GLU A 178 17.35 -8.93 17.26
CA GLU A 178 17.36 -9.20 15.83
C GLU A 178 15.98 -8.92 15.22
N LEU A 179 15.96 -8.39 13.99
CA LEU A 179 14.74 -8.15 13.22
C LEU A 179 14.65 -9.15 12.05
N LEU A 180 13.62 -9.99 12.06
CA LEU A 180 13.25 -10.85 10.96
C LEU A 180 12.21 -10.14 10.09
N ILE A 181 12.52 -9.95 8.81
CA ILE A 181 11.58 -9.40 7.84
C ILE A 181 10.97 -10.52 7.01
N LEU A 182 9.65 -10.64 7.04
CA LEU A 182 8.89 -11.49 6.13
C LEU A 182 8.54 -10.63 4.91
N ASP A 183 9.42 -10.63 3.90
CA ASP A 183 9.33 -9.66 2.81
C ASP A 183 8.09 -9.88 1.92
N ARG A 184 7.57 -8.78 1.37
CA ARG A 184 6.37 -8.75 0.53
C ARG A 184 6.64 -8.03 -0.77
N PRO A 185 5.97 -8.43 -1.87
CA PRO A 185 6.13 -7.77 -3.17
C PRO A 185 5.74 -6.29 -3.09
N ASN A 186 6.49 -5.44 -3.78
CA ASN A 186 6.09 -4.05 -3.97
C ASN A 186 5.18 -3.95 -5.21
N PRO A 187 3.91 -3.53 -5.10
CA PRO A 187 3.01 -3.38 -6.26
C PRO A 187 3.47 -2.31 -7.25
N ASN A 188 4.29 -1.33 -6.79
CA ASN A 188 4.94 -0.30 -7.59
C ASN A 188 6.45 -0.56 -7.78
N GLY A 189 6.91 -1.81 -7.66
CA GLY A 189 8.33 -2.18 -7.79
C GLY A 189 8.97 -1.77 -9.13
N TYR A 190 8.17 -1.70 -10.18
CA TYR A 190 8.59 -1.27 -11.53
C TYR A 190 8.94 0.23 -11.60
N LEU A 191 8.50 1.05 -10.65
CA LEU A 191 8.55 2.51 -10.70
C LEU A 191 9.66 3.07 -9.81
N ILE A 192 10.61 3.78 -10.44
CA ILE A 192 11.67 4.52 -9.74
C ILE A 192 11.66 5.94 -10.31
N ASP A 193 11.01 6.88 -9.62
CA ASP A 193 10.82 8.22 -10.18
C ASP A 193 10.47 9.28 -9.13
N GLY A 194 10.62 10.54 -9.53
CA GLY A 194 10.33 11.73 -8.73
C GLY A 194 11.58 12.36 -8.10
N PRO A 195 11.43 13.56 -7.56
CA PRO A 195 12.53 14.24 -6.89
C PRO A 195 12.97 13.48 -5.64
N ILE A 196 14.28 13.49 -5.40
CA ILE A 196 14.88 12.99 -4.15
C ILE A 196 14.51 13.94 -3.02
N LEU A 197 14.25 13.39 -1.82
CA LEU A 197 14.05 14.22 -0.63
C LEU A 197 15.29 15.09 -0.37
N ASP A 198 15.10 16.37 -0.43
CA ASP A 198 16.10 17.40 -0.09
C ASP A 198 16.13 17.62 1.42
N THR A 199 16.97 16.87 2.10
CA THR A 199 17.09 16.94 3.58
C THR A 199 17.68 18.24 4.10
N ALA A 200 18.23 19.08 3.24
CA ALA A 200 18.71 20.42 3.62
C ALA A 200 17.56 21.42 3.73
N ASN A 201 16.56 21.31 2.87
CA ASN A 201 15.45 22.28 2.79
C ASN A 201 14.10 21.70 3.28
N VAL A 202 13.99 20.39 3.44
CA VAL A 202 12.78 19.70 3.94
C VAL A 202 13.13 18.93 5.21
N PRO A 203 12.66 19.37 6.38
CA PRO A 203 12.90 18.67 7.64
C PRO A 203 12.39 17.22 7.58
N ARG A 204 13.15 16.32 8.18
CA ARG A 204 12.72 14.92 8.33
C ARG A 204 11.35 14.86 9.01
N ALA A 205 10.48 14.03 8.45
CA ALA A 205 9.14 13.81 8.97
C ALA A 205 8.75 12.34 8.70
N PHE A 206 7.68 11.88 9.32
CA PHE A 206 7.19 10.51 9.16
C PHE A 206 6.86 10.16 7.70
N VAL A 207 6.45 11.14 6.89
CA VAL A 207 6.20 11.03 5.44
C VAL A 207 7.41 11.42 4.56
N ALA A 208 8.51 11.83 5.18
CA ALA A 208 9.71 12.35 4.50
C ALA A 208 10.97 11.96 5.29
N MET A 209 11.21 10.64 5.45
CA MET A 209 12.24 10.12 6.36
C MET A 209 13.62 10.09 5.73
N HIS A 210 13.78 9.60 4.51
CA HIS A 210 15.06 9.30 3.89
C HIS A 210 15.25 9.98 2.54
N PRO A 211 16.52 10.26 2.13
CA PRO A 211 16.84 10.93 0.86
C PRO A 211 16.66 9.98 -0.35
N ILE A 212 15.42 9.64 -0.62
CA ILE A 212 14.99 8.76 -1.72
C ILE A 212 13.99 9.47 -2.62
N PRO A 213 13.73 8.99 -3.86
CA PRO A 213 12.70 9.53 -4.75
C PRO A 213 11.29 9.26 -4.20
N ILE A 214 10.28 9.87 -4.80
CA ILE A 214 8.87 9.61 -4.46
C ILE A 214 8.56 8.12 -4.59
N SER A 215 8.87 7.51 -5.73
CA SER A 215 8.79 6.05 -5.90
C SER A 215 10.19 5.45 -5.93
N HIS A 216 10.46 4.50 -5.05
CA HIS A 216 11.81 3.97 -4.83
C HIS A 216 12.03 2.58 -5.46
N GLY A 217 10.97 1.88 -5.86
CA GLY A 217 11.04 0.60 -6.54
C GLY A 217 11.69 -0.54 -5.73
N MET A 218 11.61 -0.51 -4.40
CA MET A 218 12.21 -1.51 -3.49
C MET A 218 11.13 -2.19 -2.66
N THR A 219 11.37 -3.45 -2.25
CA THR A 219 10.60 -4.12 -1.21
C THR A 219 11.02 -3.62 0.18
N ILE A 220 10.26 -3.98 1.21
CA ILE A 220 10.61 -3.69 2.62
C ILE A 220 11.96 -4.32 3.00
N GLY A 221 12.20 -5.56 2.56
CA GLY A 221 13.48 -6.25 2.83
C GLY A 221 14.68 -5.55 2.20
N GLU A 222 14.57 -5.14 0.94
CA GLU A 222 15.61 -4.35 0.27
C GLU A 222 15.81 -2.99 0.92
N TYR A 223 14.70 -2.35 1.32
CA TYR A 223 14.74 -1.05 1.96
C TYR A 223 15.43 -1.11 3.35
N ALA A 224 15.19 -2.15 4.12
CA ALA A 224 15.88 -2.39 5.39
C ALA A 224 17.39 -2.55 5.20
N GLN A 225 17.83 -3.27 4.16
CA GLN A 225 19.25 -3.36 3.82
C GLN A 225 19.85 -1.99 3.48
N MET A 226 19.09 -1.15 2.73
CA MET A 226 19.53 0.21 2.42
C MET A 226 19.63 1.09 3.67
N ILE A 227 18.66 1.06 4.58
CA ILE A 227 18.72 1.79 5.86
C ILE A 227 20.02 1.45 6.61
N ASN A 228 20.33 0.15 6.74
CA ASN A 228 21.58 -0.29 7.36
C ASN A 228 22.81 0.12 6.55
N GLY A 229 22.81 -0.14 5.25
CA GLY A 229 23.96 0.08 4.38
C GLY A 229 24.38 1.54 4.30
N GLU A 230 23.42 2.44 4.15
CA GLU A 230 23.64 3.88 4.05
C GLU A 230 23.80 4.56 5.44
N GLY A 231 23.70 3.80 6.54
CA GLY A 231 23.93 4.30 7.90
C GLY A 231 22.87 5.31 8.36
N TRP A 232 21.60 5.10 8.00
CA TRP A 232 20.54 6.06 8.29
C TRP A 232 19.95 5.97 9.71
N LEU A 233 20.25 4.91 10.46
CA LEU A 233 19.88 4.79 11.86
C LEU A 233 20.69 5.79 12.72
N LYS A 234 20.15 6.15 13.86
CA LYS A 234 20.79 7.07 14.81
C LYS A 234 22.23 6.62 15.13
N ASP A 235 23.15 7.56 15.15
CA ASP A 235 24.56 7.35 15.49
C ASP A 235 25.26 6.25 14.67
N GLY A 236 24.74 5.94 13.47
CA GLY A 236 25.29 4.92 12.58
C GLY A 236 25.08 3.48 13.08
N LEU A 237 24.15 3.27 14.01
CA LEU A 237 23.74 1.96 14.48
C LEU A 237 23.41 1.01 13.33
N LYS A 238 23.59 -0.28 13.55
CA LYS A 238 23.24 -1.34 12.59
C LYS A 238 22.28 -2.31 13.27
N CYS A 239 21.12 -2.51 12.64
CA CYS A 239 20.18 -3.54 13.08
C CYS A 239 20.61 -4.91 12.57
N LYS A 240 20.57 -5.92 13.41
CA LYS A 240 20.75 -7.32 12.98
C LYS A 240 19.53 -7.74 12.16
N LEU A 241 19.72 -8.00 10.88
CA LEU A 241 18.64 -8.30 9.96
C LEU A 241 18.70 -9.74 9.45
N LYS A 242 17.53 -10.39 9.44
CA LYS A 242 17.28 -11.60 8.67
C LYS A 242 16.08 -11.35 7.75
N ILE A 243 16.13 -11.79 6.50
CA ILE A 243 15.07 -11.54 5.52
C ILE A 243 14.63 -12.86 4.91
N ILE A 244 13.35 -13.17 5.00
CA ILE A 244 12.73 -14.24 4.21
C ILE A 244 12.25 -13.60 2.91
N LYS A 245 12.95 -13.88 1.83
CA LYS A 245 12.69 -13.29 0.52
C LYS A 245 11.36 -13.74 -0.07
N VAL A 246 10.77 -12.91 -0.90
CA VAL A 246 9.65 -13.30 -1.77
C VAL A 246 10.16 -14.27 -2.84
N ALA A 247 9.47 -15.39 -3.04
CA ALA A 247 9.83 -16.32 -4.11
C ALA A 247 9.11 -15.93 -5.42
N ASN A 248 9.77 -16.18 -6.56
CA ASN A 248 9.28 -15.94 -7.92
C ASN A 248 8.89 -14.48 -8.20
N TYR A 249 9.52 -13.52 -7.53
CA TYR A 249 9.26 -12.10 -7.68
C TYR A 249 10.38 -11.42 -8.46
N LYS A 250 9.98 -10.48 -9.33
CA LYS A 250 10.82 -9.46 -9.98
C LYS A 250 10.11 -8.13 -9.84
N HIS A 251 10.86 -7.03 -9.76
CA HIS A 251 10.28 -5.69 -9.63
C HIS A 251 9.34 -5.32 -10.78
N SER A 252 9.57 -5.86 -11.98
CA SER A 252 8.74 -5.62 -13.17
C SER A 252 7.41 -6.36 -13.17
N LEU A 253 7.24 -7.40 -12.33
CA LEU A 253 6.01 -8.20 -12.31
C LEU A 253 4.86 -7.41 -11.67
N PRO A 254 3.68 -7.41 -12.30
CA PRO A 254 2.49 -6.89 -11.66
C PRO A 254 2.14 -7.75 -10.43
N TYR A 255 1.77 -7.10 -9.35
CA TYR A 255 1.31 -7.77 -8.14
C TYR A 255 0.05 -7.11 -7.63
N LYS A 256 -1.01 -7.89 -7.55
CA LYS A 256 -2.28 -7.49 -6.95
C LYS A 256 -2.26 -7.82 -5.47
N LEU A 257 -2.51 -6.81 -4.62
CA LEU A 257 -2.55 -7.01 -3.18
C LEU A 257 -3.78 -7.83 -2.78
N PRO A 258 -3.62 -8.90 -1.97
CA PRO A 258 -4.75 -9.71 -1.53
C PRO A 258 -5.62 -8.99 -0.48
N VAL A 259 -5.06 -7.98 0.20
CA VAL A 259 -5.71 -7.15 1.20
C VAL A 259 -5.34 -5.70 0.95
N ASN A 260 -6.30 -4.80 1.06
CA ASN A 260 -6.06 -3.37 0.88
C ASN A 260 -5.07 -2.84 1.94
N PRO A 261 -4.04 -2.10 1.51
CA PRO A 261 -2.98 -1.64 2.41
C PRO A 261 -3.45 -0.52 3.36
N SER A 262 -4.49 0.19 2.99
CA SER A 262 -5.20 1.15 3.85
C SER A 262 -6.66 1.28 3.44
N PRO A 263 -7.55 1.81 4.30
CA PRO A 263 -8.95 2.03 3.95
C PRO A 263 -9.15 2.95 2.73
N ASN A 264 -8.21 3.86 2.47
CA ASN A 264 -8.28 4.79 1.33
C ASN A 264 -7.48 4.33 0.10
N LEU A 265 -6.70 3.24 0.17
CA LEU A 265 -6.13 2.57 -1.00
C LEU A 265 -6.89 1.25 -1.21
N ASN A 266 -8.14 1.36 -1.63
CA ASN A 266 -9.13 0.28 -1.62
C ASN A 266 -9.30 -0.44 -2.95
N THR A 267 -8.51 -0.08 -3.97
CA THR A 267 -8.49 -0.73 -5.29
C THR A 267 -7.06 -0.85 -5.82
N ASP A 268 -6.80 -1.83 -6.68
CA ASP A 268 -5.51 -1.95 -7.38
C ASP A 268 -5.17 -0.66 -8.15
N GLN A 269 -6.18 -0.04 -8.75
CA GLN A 269 -6.00 1.18 -9.54
C GLN A 269 -5.56 2.35 -8.66
N SER A 270 -6.18 2.54 -7.47
CA SER A 270 -5.76 3.59 -6.54
C SER A 270 -4.33 3.38 -6.05
N ILE A 271 -3.90 2.12 -5.81
CA ILE A 271 -2.53 1.78 -5.41
C ILE A 271 -1.51 2.14 -6.51
N ILE A 272 -1.83 1.87 -7.78
CA ILE A 272 -0.95 2.17 -8.91
C ILE A 272 -0.91 3.67 -9.25
N LEU A 273 -2.02 4.39 -9.05
CA LEU A 273 -2.09 5.84 -9.24
C LEU A 273 -1.51 6.62 -8.05
N TYR A 274 -1.47 6.03 -6.87
CA TYR A 274 -1.05 6.68 -5.62
C TYR A 274 0.26 7.48 -5.72
N PRO A 275 1.33 6.99 -6.36
CA PRO A 275 2.58 7.75 -6.50
C PRO A 275 2.41 9.13 -7.12
N SER A 276 1.48 9.28 -8.07
CA SER A 276 1.21 10.53 -8.78
C SER A 276 0.11 11.35 -8.10
N VAL A 277 -1.00 10.70 -7.72
CA VAL A 277 -2.21 11.38 -7.23
C VAL A 277 -2.07 11.85 -5.78
N CYS A 278 -1.27 11.19 -4.95
CA CYS A 278 -1.08 11.59 -3.56
C CYS A 278 -0.47 13.00 -3.41
N LEU A 279 0.19 13.55 -4.43
CA LEU A 279 0.68 14.93 -4.41
C LEU A 279 -0.45 15.96 -4.23
N PHE A 280 -1.69 15.61 -4.59
CA PHE A 280 -2.86 16.46 -4.37
C PHE A 280 -3.22 16.63 -2.89
N GLU A 281 -2.77 15.78 -1.96
CA GLU A 281 -2.89 16.05 -0.51
C GLU A 281 -2.16 17.32 -0.08
N GLY A 282 -1.16 17.72 -0.86
CA GLY A 282 -0.44 18.99 -0.73
C GLY A 282 -1.15 20.17 -1.41
N THR A 283 -2.40 20.02 -1.79
CA THR A 283 -3.19 21.07 -2.45
C THR A 283 -4.51 21.32 -1.71
N THR A 284 -5.28 22.29 -2.16
CA THR A 284 -6.64 22.54 -1.67
C THR A 284 -7.69 21.61 -2.29
N LEU A 285 -7.33 20.82 -3.30
CA LEU A 285 -8.24 19.92 -4.00
C LEU A 285 -8.57 18.69 -3.16
N SER A 286 -9.79 18.20 -3.29
CA SER A 286 -10.15 16.85 -2.85
C SER A 286 -9.61 15.83 -3.85
N LEU A 287 -9.09 14.71 -3.35
CA LEU A 287 -8.65 13.55 -4.13
C LEU A 287 -9.56 12.33 -3.87
N GLY A 288 -10.86 12.59 -3.68
CA GLY A 288 -11.86 11.55 -3.47
C GLY A 288 -11.88 10.94 -2.07
N ARG A 289 -11.07 11.42 -1.11
CA ARG A 289 -11.28 11.05 0.30
C ARG A 289 -12.66 11.49 0.75
N GLY A 290 -13.37 10.63 1.49
CA GLY A 290 -14.78 10.84 1.80
C GLY A 290 -15.74 10.43 0.68
N THR A 291 -15.26 9.69 -0.33
CA THR A 291 -16.05 8.91 -1.29
C THR A 291 -15.62 7.44 -1.25
N PHE A 292 -16.27 6.57 -2.01
CA PHE A 292 -15.84 5.17 -2.17
C PHE A 292 -14.69 5.00 -3.19
N PHE A 293 -14.23 6.11 -3.78
CA PHE A 293 -13.20 6.14 -4.84
C PHE A 293 -12.01 7.06 -4.51
N PRO A 294 -11.42 6.96 -3.29
CA PRO A 294 -10.29 7.78 -2.94
C PRO A 294 -9.10 7.52 -3.87
N PHE A 295 -8.38 8.59 -4.24
CA PHE A 295 -7.31 8.62 -5.23
C PHE A 295 -7.73 8.29 -6.67
N LEU A 296 -9.03 8.16 -6.92
CA LEU A 296 -9.60 7.95 -8.27
C LEU A 296 -10.48 9.11 -8.74
N GLU A 297 -10.65 10.14 -7.92
CA GLU A 297 -11.41 11.36 -8.20
C GLU A 297 -10.61 12.56 -7.67
N VAL A 298 -10.44 13.59 -8.49
CA VAL A 298 -9.73 14.82 -8.08
C VAL A 298 -10.55 16.03 -8.49
N GLY A 299 -10.84 16.93 -7.55
CA GLY A 299 -11.65 18.09 -7.87
C GLY A 299 -11.76 19.13 -6.75
N HIS A 300 -12.42 20.24 -7.06
CA HIS A 300 -12.67 21.34 -6.12
C HIS A 300 -13.91 22.14 -6.53
N PRO A 301 -14.66 22.76 -5.60
CA PRO A 301 -15.83 23.57 -5.93
C PRO A 301 -15.55 24.72 -6.92
N LEU A 302 -14.38 25.35 -6.84
CA LEU A 302 -13.97 26.45 -7.74
C LEU A 302 -13.70 26.03 -9.20
N LEU A 303 -13.75 24.75 -9.50
CA LEU A 303 -13.61 24.22 -10.87
C LEU A 303 -14.97 24.04 -11.58
N LYS A 304 -16.08 24.45 -10.94
CA LYS A 304 -17.41 24.48 -11.54
C LYS A 304 -17.40 25.24 -12.87
N GLY A 305 -18.03 24.65 -13.89
CA GLY A 305 -18.06 25.19 -15.23
C GLY A 305 -16.80 24.97 -16.08
N LYS A 306 -15.72 24.43 -15.49
CA LYS A 306 -14.51 24.01 -16.23
C LYS A 306 -14.44 22.50 -16.45
N TYR A 307 -15.05 21.74 -15.56
CA TYR A 307 -15.16 20.28 -15.62
C TYR A 307 -16.63 19.87 -15.45
N THR A 308 -17.03 18.79 -16.10
CA THR A 308 -18.42 18.26 -16.06
C THR A 308 -18.57 17.16 -15.01
N PHE A 309 -17.51 16.41 -14.71
CA PHE A 309 -17.54 15.41 -13.65
C PHE A 309 -17.59 16.09 -12.29
N SER A 310 -18.46 15.60 -11.40
CA SER A 310 -18.55 16.09 -10.03
C SER A 310 -18.72 14.95 -9.02
N PHE A 311 -18.32 15.21 -7.78
CA PHE A 311 -18.49 14.34 -6.61
C PHE A 311 -18.56 15.18 -5.33
N THR A 312 -19.11 14.61 -4.27
CA THR A 312 -19.20 15.29 -2.96
C THR A 312 -18.53 14.44 -1.89
N PRO A 313 -17.41 14.89 -1.29
CA PRO A 313 -16.81 14.23 -0.15
C PRO A 313 -17.73 14.27 1.06
N LEU A 314 -17.95 13.13 1.72
CA LEU A 314 -18.74 12.98 2.93
C LEU A 314 -17.91 12.36 4.04
N SER A 315 -18.37 12.47 5.30
CA SER A 315 -17.76 11.71 6.39
C SER A 315 -18.02 10.22 6.22
N ILE A 316 -16.97 9.42 6.08
CA ILE A 316 -17.05 7.95 6.02
C ILE A 316 -16.25 7.37 7.18
N LYS A 317 -16.97 6.79 8.15
CA LYS A 317 -16.38 6.14 9.32
C LYS A 317 -15.43 5.01 8.91
N GLY A 318 -14.24 4.98 9.51
CA GLY A 318 -13.22 3.96 9.21
C GLY A 318 -12.43 4.22 7.94
N MET A 319 -12.72 5.31 7.19
CA MET A 319 -11.95 5.73 6.00
C MET A 319 -11.44 7.16 6.15
N SER A 320 -12.33 8.14 6.01
CA SER A 320 -12.03 9.57 6.16
C SER A 320 -13.23 10.27 6.77
N GLU A 321 -13.14 10.66 8.04
CA GLU A 321 -14.27 11.24 8.78
C GLU A 321 -14.38 12.76 8.60
N ASP A 322 -13.26 13.39 8.26
CA ASP A 322 -13.19 14.82 7.92
C ASP A 322 -12.37 15.03 6.64
N PRO A 323 -12.90 14.64 5.46
CA PRO A 323 -12.18 14.78 4.20
C PRO A 323 -12.06 16.25 3.76
N PRO A 324 -11.03 16.59 2.95
CA PRO A 324 -10.96 17.88 2.29
C PRO A 324 -12.22 18.15 1.46
N GLN A 325 -12.73 19.39 1.52
CA GLN A 325 -13.97 19.83 0.82
C GLN A 325 -15.25 19.07 1.25
N LYS A 326 -15.28 18.56 2.48
CA LYS A 326 -16.45 17.87 3.05
C LYS A 326 -17.74 18.65 2.81
N ASP A 327 -18.80 17.93 2.42
CA ASP A 327 -20.15 18.43 2.15
C ASP A 327 -20.24 19.47 1.00
N LYS A 328 -19.18 19.61 0.17
CA LYS A 328 -19.16 20.52 -0.97
C LYS A 328 -19.08 19.73 -2.27
N GLU A 329 -19.90 20.11 -3.27
CA GLU A 329 -19.79 19.57 -4.60
C GLU A 329 -18.49 20.02 -5.27
N CYS A 330 -17.61 19.07 -5.57
CA CYS A 330 -16.33 19.26 -6.23
C CYS A 330 -16.46 18.91 -7.71
N PHE A 331 -15.90 19.74 -8.58
CA PHE A 331 -15.82 19.52 -10.02
C PHE A 331 -14.39 19.19 -10.40
N GLY A 332 -14.19 18.26 -11.35
CA GLY A 332 -12.82 17.85 -11.69
C GLY A 332 -12.75 16.63 -12.61
N VAL A 333 -11.84 15.70 -12.30
CA VAL A 333 -11.49 14.57 -13.17
C VAL A 333 -11.80 13.23 -12.50
N ASP A 334 -12.43 12.35 -13.28
CA ASP A 334 -12.64 10.93 -12.95
C ASP A 334 -11.48 10.09 -13.51
N LEU A 335 -10.77 9.38 -12.64
CA LEU A 335 -9.64 8.53 -13.01
C LEU A 335 -10.02 7.03 -13.05
N LYS A 336 -11.23 6.65 -12.68
CA LYS A 336 -11.70 5.26 -12.59
C LYS A 336 -11.59 4.47 -13.90
N GLY A 337 -11.66 5.16 -15.03
CA GLY A 337 -11.51 4.54 -16.36
C GLY A 337 -10.08 4.29 -16.83
N GLN A 338 -9.05 4.67 -16.05
CA GLN A 338 -7.68 4.50 -16.48
C GLN A 338 -7.21 3.04 -16.30
N SER A 339 -6.62 2.47 -17.36
CA SER A 339 -6.06 1.10 -17.28
C SER A 339 -4.78 1.07 -16.44
N THR A 340 -4.71 0.16 -15.47
CA THR A 340 -3.50 -0.08 -14.66
C THR A 340 -2.30 -0.47 -15.51
N ASP A 341 -2.50 -1.23 -16.58
CA ASP A 341 -1.43 -1.63 -17.49
C ASP A 341 -0.87 -0.42 -18.27
N MET A 342 -1.74 0.51 -18.69
CA MET A 342 -1.29 1.74 -19.34
C MET A 342 -0.50 2.63 -18.38
N ILE A 343 -0.92 2.74 -17.12
CA ILE A 343 -0.20 3.50 -16.10
C ILE A 343 1.17 2.85 -15.86
N ARG A 344 1.23 1.52 -15.67
CA ARG A 344 2.49 0.78 -15.52
C ARG A 344 3.42 0.96 -16.73
N LYS A 345 2.87 0.91 -17.94
CA LYS A 345 3.63 1.08 -19.19
C LYS A 345 4.24 2.47 -19.32
N LYS A 346 3.65 3.52 -18.75
CA LYS A 346 4.27 4.86 -18.68
C LYS A 346 5.61 4.81 -17.90
N GLY A 347 5.73 3.97 -16.88
CA GLY A 347 6.95 3.74 -16.09
C GLY A 347 7.50 4.99 -15.40
N ARG A 348 6.65 5.99 -15.14
CA ARG A 348 7.01 7.28 -14.53
C ARG A 348 5.83 7.89 -13.78
N LEU A 349 6.11 8.78 -12.84
CA LEU A 349 5.08 9.63 -12.23
C LEU A 349 4.39 10.47 -13.32
N ASP A 350 3.09 10.65 -13.18
CA ASP A 350 2.31 11.50 -14.06
C ASP A 350 2.05 12.84 -13.36
N LEU A 351 2.71 13.90 -13.81
CA LEU A 351 2.50 15.25 -13.31
C LEU A 351 1.49 16.03 -14.17
N SER A 352 1.06 15.48 -15.30
CA SER A 352 0.22 16.19 -16.25
C SER A 352 -1.09 16.67 -15.62
N LEU A 353 -1.75 15.80 -14.85
CA LEU A 353 -2.99 16.13 -14.16
C LEU A 353 -2.78 17.24 -13.10
N LEU A 354 -1.70 17.17 -12.33
CA LEU A 354 -1.39 18.20 -11.33
C LEU A 354 -1.17 19.57 -11.98
N MET A 355 -0.42 19.59 -13.07
CA MET A 355 -0.14 20.81 -13.83
C MET A 355 -1.38 21.37 -14.52
N GLU A 356 -2.21 20.49 -15.10
CA GLU A 356 -3.49 20.85 -15.73
C GLU A 356 -4.45 21.49 -14.72
N LEU A 357 -4.67 20.83 -13.58
CA LEU A 357 -5.57 21.34 -12.54
C LEU A 357 -5.01 22.62 -11.90
N TYR A 358 -3.69 22.73 -11.71
CA TYR A 358 -3.07 24.00 -11.32
C TYR A 358 -3.39 25.11 -12.34
N LYS A 359 -3.18 24.85 -13.64
CA LYS A 359 -3.49 25.83 -14.71
C LYS A 359 -4.97 26.21 -14.74
N ALA A 360 -5.87 25.26 -14.52
CA ALA A 360 -7.29 25.49 -14.51
C ALA A 360 -7.82 26.21 -13.24
N PHE A 361 -7.14 26.03 -12.10
CA PHE A 361 -7.60 26.54 -10.81
C PHE A 361 -7.57 28.07 -10.77
N PRO A 362 -8.68 28.77 -10.39
CA PRO A 362 -8.73 30.24 -10.46
C PRO A 362 -7.89 30.92 -9.39
N ASP A 363 -7.76 30.35 -8.20
CA ASP A 363 -7.03 30.93 -7.07
C ASP A 363 -5.64 30.28 -6.90
N LYS A 364 -4.69 30.72 -7.72
CA LYS A 364 -3.33 30.17 -7.74
C LYS A 364 -2.62 30.29 -6.40
N ALA A 365 -2.86 31.37 -5.67
CA ALA A 365 -2.19 31.62 -4.40
C ALA A 365 -2.52 30.57 -3.34
N HIS A 366 -3.71 29.99 -3.37
CA HIS A 366 -4.19 29.01 -2.42
C HIS A 366 -4.27 27.57 -3.00
N PHE A 367 -3.69 27.33 -4.18
CA PHE A 367 -3.69 25.98 -4.76
C PHE A 367 -2.86 25.00 -3.94
N PHE A 368 -1.61 25.36 -3.61
CA PHE A 368 -0.71 24.54 -2.81
C PHE A 368 -0.81 24.90 -1.33
N ASN A 369 -0.83 23.90 -0.47
CA ASN A 369 -0.69 24.07 0.97
C ASN A 369 0.75 23.74 1.44
N ALA A 370 1.03 23.91 2.74
CA ALA A 370 2.37 23.67 3.30
C ALA A 370 2.82 22.20 3.24
N TYR A 371 1.87 21.26 3.11
CA TYR A 371 2.17 19.84 3.06
C TYR A 371 2.76 19.41 1.72
N PHE A 372 2.52 20.17 0.64
CA PHE A 372 3.02 19.84 -0.70
C PHE A 372 4.54 19.65 -0.73
N THR A 373 5.28 20.53 -0.09
CA THR A 373 6.75 20.46 -0.04
C THR A 373 7.25 19.17 0.64
N LYS A 374 6.54 18.72 1.68
CA LYS A 374 6.88 17.45 2.36
C LYS A 374 6.63 16.24 1.45
N LEU A 375 5.51 16.21 0.74
CA LEU A 375 5.19 15.13 -0.20
C LEU A 375 6.13 15.13 -1.42
N ALA A 376 6.35 16.29 -2.02
CA ALA A 376 7.29 16.45 -3.12
C ALA A 376 8.74 16.13 -2.68
N GLY A 377 9.07 16.38 -1.39
CA GLY A 377 10.41 16.21 -0.85
C GLY A 377 11.37 17.34 -1.24
N THR A 378 10.87 18.39 -1.87
CA THR A 378 11.63 19.57 -2.28
C THR A 378 10.69 20.75 -2.52
N PRO A 379 11.10 22.00 -2.24
CA PRO A 379 10.34 23.17 -2.63
C PRO A 379 10.36 23.45 -4.14
N GLU A 380 11.31 22.86 -4.86
CA GLU A 380 11.54 23.18 -6.28
C GLU A 380 10.39 22.74 -7.19
N LEU A 381 9.75 21.59 -6.92
CA LEU A 381 8.64 21.13 -7.73
C LEU A 381 7.49 22.14 -7.78
N ARG A 382 7.13 22.71 -6.63
CA ARG A 382 6.11 23.75 -6.55
C ARG A 382 6.54 25.01 -7.33
N LYS A 383 7.75 25.52 -7.09
CA LYS A 383 8.28 26.71 -7.79
C LYS A 383 8.28 26.52 -9.31
N GLN A 384 8.63 25.33 -9.79
CA GLN A 384 8.68 25.04 -11.21
C GLN A 384 7.27 25.01 -11.84
N ILE A 385 6.28 24.45 -11.15
CA ILE A 385 4.88 24.46 -11.60
C ILE A 385 4.34 25.88 -11.63
N GLU A 386 4.59 26.67 -10.55
CA GLU A 386 4.18 28.07 -10.46
C GLU A 386 4.83 28.94 -11.54
N ALA A 387 6.07 28.63 -11.92
CA ALA A 387 6.79 29.31 -13.02
C ALA A 387 6.35 28.85 -14.43
N GLY A 388 5.38 27.93 -14.53
CA GLY A 388 4.85 27.43 -15.81
C GLY A 388 5.82 26.56 -16.61
N LYS A 389 6.83 25.93 -15.96
CA LYS A 389 7.73 24.99 -16.64
C LYS A 389 6.97 23.79 -17.19
N THR A 390 7.45 23.24 -18.29
CA THR A 390 6.94 22.00 -18.88
C THR A 390 7.30 20.80 -18.01
N GLU A 391 6.53 19.70 -18.10
CA GLU A 391 6.85 18.46 -17.40
C GLU A 391 8.27 17.96 -17.75
N ALA A 392 8.68 18.11 -18.99
CA ALA A 392 10.03 17.70 -19.43
C ALA A 392 11.14 18.47 -18.71
N GLU A 393 11.02 19.80 -18.58
CA GLU A 393 11.97 20.63 -17.82
C GLU A 393 11.98 20.28 -16.34
N ILE A 394 10.81 20.07 -15.75
CA ILE A 394 10.67 19.64 -14.34
C ILE A 394 11.37 18.30 -14.14
N ARG A 395 11.14 17.31 -14.98
CA ARG A 395 11.77 15.98 -14.89
C ARG A 395 13.28 16.03 -15.03
N LYS A 396 13.79 16.87 -15.92
CA LYS A 396 15.23 17.08 -16.10
C LYS A 396 15.89 17.56 -14.82
N SER A 397 15.20 18.35 -13.99
CA SER A 397 15.78 18.92 -12.76
C SER A 397 16.14 17.85 -11.70
N TRP A 398 15.45 16.71 -11.65
CA TRP A 398 15.75 15.64 -10.71
C TRP A 398 16.48 14.43 -11.29
N GLU A 399 16.74 14.43 -12.59
CA GLU A 399 17.35 13.29 -13.30
C GLU A 399 18.70 12.88 -12.69
N HIS A 400 19.56 13.85 -12.39
CA HIS A 400 20.87 13.60 -11.78
C HIS A 400 20.73 12.87 -10.43
N GLY A 401 19.89 13.38 -9.53
CA GLY A 401 19.63 12.75 -8.22
C GLY A 401 19.04 11.37 -8.35
N LEU A 402 18.10 11.18 -9.28
CA LEU A 402 17.48 9.90 -9.57
C LEU A 402 18.47 8.85 -10.06
N ASN A 403 19.38 9.24 -10.95
CA ASN A 403 20.44 8.34 -11.46
C ASN A 403 21.43 7.95 -10.34
N LYS A 404 21.80 8.88 -9.47
CA LYS A 404 22.60 8.59 -8.28
C LYS A 404 21.88 7.60 -7.36
N PHE A 405 20.59 7.83 -7.08
CA PHE A 405 19.79 6.90 -6.28
C PHE A 405 19.72 5.49 -6.91
N LYS A 406 19.48 5.38 -8.21
CA LYS A 406 19.46 4.08 -8.93
C LYS A 406 20.78 3.32 -8.75
N THR A 407 21.92 4.02 -8.72
CA THR A 407 23.22 3.41 -8.47
C THR A 407 23.37 2.90 -7.04
N VAL A 408 22.94 3.71 -6.05
CA VAL A 408 22.95 3.31 -4.62
C VAL A 408 22.01 2.12 -4.40
N ARG A 409 20.78 2.20 -4.93
CA ARG A 409 19.75 1.18 -4.82
C ARG A 409 20.26 -0.21 -5.23
N ARG A 410 21.02 -0.31 -6.34
CA ARG A 410 21.52 -1.60 -6.86
C ARG A 410 22.31 -2.43 -5.83
N LYS A 411 22.95 -1.80 -4.87
CA LYS A 411 23.72 -2.48 -3.81
C LYS A 411 22.83 -3.32 -2.87
N TYR A 412 21.55 -3.02 -2.81
CA TYR A 412 20.62 -3.54 -1.81
C TYR A 412 19.49 -4.40 -2.40
N LEU A 413 19.52 -4.64 -3.72
CA LEU A 413 18.51 -5.44 -4.39
C LEU A 413 18.63 -6.91 -4.03
N LEU A 414 17.50 -7.53 -3.72
CA LEU A 414 17.32 -8.96 -3.49
C LEU A 414 16.71 -9.65 -4.72
N TYR A 415 16.11 -8.86 -5.61
CA TYR A 415 15.35 -9.30 -6.78
C TYR A 415 15.81 -8.57 -8.04
N GLU A 416 15.52 -9.18 -9.22
CA GLU A 416 15.78 -8.61 -10.54
C GLU A 416 14.81 -7.48 -10.91
#